data_601d02ba50d2d88322030788b873c683
#
_entry.id   601d02ba50d2d88322030788b873c683
#
_cell.length_a   1.000
_cell.length_b   1.000
_cell.length_c   1.000
_cell.angle_alpha   90.00
_cell.angle_beta   90.00
_cell.angle_gamma   90.00
#
_symmetry.space_group_name_H-M   'P 1'
#
loop_
_entity.id
_entity.type
_entity.pdbx_description
1 polymer ?
#
loop_
_entity_poly.entity_id
_entity_poly.type
_entity_poly.pdbx_seq_one_letter_code
_entity_poly.pdbx_strand_id
1 'polypeptide(L)'
;MKTIFILEDETGIRDALQLLLSFEDYDVRSFSTVEAFNKRDLSAVPDIFILDVMLPDGSGTDVCNQLKEESATSGIPVIIISAHAKAEHVINSCKADEFISKPFDIDDVLVKIENLIR
;
A
#
# COMPACT_ATOMS: atom_id res chain seq x y z
N MET A 1 4.20 -10.96 -14.48
CA MET A 1 4.75 -10.31 -13.30
C MET A 1 3.67 -9.49 -12.63
N LYS A 2 3.48 -9.69 -11.35
CA LYS A 2 2.49 -8.90 -10.58
C LYS A 2 3.05 -7.53 -10.23
N THR A 3 2.19 -6.53 -10.21
CA THR A 3 2.56 -5.14 -9.99
C THR A 3 2.06 -4.67 -8.62
N ILE A 4 2.93 -3.99 -7.87
CA ILE A 4 2.64 -3.45 -6.55
C ILE A 4 2.86 -1.94 -6.58
N PHE A 5 1.85 -1.16 -6.16
CA PHE A 5 1.99 0.27 -5.96
C PHE A 5 2.12 0.57 -4.48
N ILE A 6 3.15 1.32 -4.11
CA ILE A 6 3.47 1.68 -2.73
C ILE A 6 3.34 3.18 -2.55
N LEU A 7 2.65 3.60 -1.49
CA LEU A 7 2.58 5.00 -1.07
C LEU A 7 3.17 5.11 0.34
N GLU A 8 4.41 5.59 0.40
CA GLU A 8 5.22 5.66 1.62
C GLU A 8 6.15 6.86 1.54
N ASP A 9 6.05 7.78 2.49
CA ASP A 9 6.86 9.00 2.49
C ASP A 9 8.28 8.82 3.02
N GLU A 10 8.51 7.83 3.86
CA GLU A 10 9.81 7.59 4.46
C GLU A 10 10.73 6.87 3.49
N THR A 11 11.80 7.57 3.06
CA THR A 11 12.70 7.10 2.01
C THR A 11 13.31 5.73 2.32
N GLY A 12 13.78 5.53 3.54
CA GLY A 12 14.41 4.26 3.93
C GLY A 12 13.45 3.08 3.83
N ILE A 13 12.22 3.25 4.28
CA ILE A 13 11.20 2.20 4.23
C ILE A 13 10.76 1.97 2.78
N ARG A 14 10.52 3.04 2.03
CA ARG A 14 10.11 2.95 0.63
C ARG A 14 11.15 2.22 -0.21
N ASP A 15 12.43 2.60 -0.06
CA ASP A 15 13.53 1.98 -0.82
C ASP A 15 13.71 0.51 -0.43
N ALA A 16 13.59 0.19 0.86
CA ALA A 16 13.71 -1.18 1.34
C ALA A 16 12.58 -2.06 0.76
N LEU A 17 11.34 -1.59 0.82
CA LEU A 17 10.21 -2.32 0.24
C LEU A 17 10.39 -2.52 -1.26
N GLN A 18 10.76 -1.48 -1.97
CA GLN A 18 10.95 -1.56 -3.42
C GLN A 18 12.02 -2.57 -3.78
N LEU A 19 13.16 -2.53 -3.09
CA LEU A 19 14.27 -3.44 -3.36
C LEU A 19 13.89 -4.89 -3.04
N LEU A 20 13.36 -5.13 -1.85
CA LEU A 20 13.06 -6.48 -1.37
C LEU A 20 11.93 -7.13 -2.17
N LEU A 21 10.90 -6.38 -2.51
CA LEU A 21 9.81 -6.90 -3.33
C LEU A 21 10.24 -7.13 -4.78
N SER A 22 11.15 -6.31 -5.30
CA SER A 22 11.71 -6.53 -6.64
C SER A 22 12.50 -7.83 -6.73
N PHE A 23 13.18 -8.21 -5.65
CA PHE A 23 13.86 -9.51 -5.59
C PHE A 23 12.90 -10.70 -5.64
N GLU A 24 11.64 -10.49 -5.28
CA GLU A 24 10.60 -11.53 -5.34
C GLU A 24 9.82 -11.48 -6.65
N ASP A 25 10.40 -10.88 -7.68
CA ASP A 25 9.84 -10.79 -9.03
C ASP A 25 8.55 -9.95 -9.14
N TYR A 26 8.34 -9.01 -8.23
CA TYR A 26 7.26 -8.03 -8.38
C TYR A 26 7.75 -6.80 -9.14
N ASP A 27 6.89 -6.24 -9.98
CA ASP A 27 7.10 -4.91 -10.57
C ASP A 27 6.59 -3.89 -9.54
N VAL A 28 7.50 -3.10 -8.97
CA VAL A 28 7.17 -2.20 -7.87
C VAL A 28 7.28 -0.76 -8.33
N ARG A 29 6.22 0.01 -8.08
CA ARG A 29 6.20 1.44 -8.32
C ARG A 29 5.87 2.14 -7.01
N SER A 30 6.67 3.14 -6.65
CA SER A 30 6.51 3.81 -5.36
C SER A 30 6.25 5.30 -5.52
N PHE A 31 5.51 5.84 -4.56
CA PHE A 31 5.12 7.25 -4.50
C PHE A 31 5.36 7.74 -3.08
N SER A 32 5.83 8.98 -2.94
CA SER A 32 6.19 9.54 -1.63
C SER A 32 5.12 10.46 -1.05
N THR A 33 4.16 10.89 -1.85
CA THR A 33 3.10 11.81 -1.42
C THR A 33 1.77 11.40 -2.04
N VAL A 34 0.68 11.85 -1.43
CA VAL A 34 -0.67 11.67 -1.99
C VAL A 34 -0.77 12.37 -3.35
N GLU A 35 -0.17 13.56 -3.47
CA GLU A 35 -0.16 14.30 -4.74
C GLU A 35 0.47 13.48 -5.85
N ALA A 36 1.66 12.93 -5.61
CA ALA A 36 2.36 12.10 -6.60
C ALA A 36 1.53 10.86 -6.96
N PHE A 37 0.92 10.24 -5.96
CA PHE A 37 0.07 9.07 -6.17
C PHE A 37 -1.14 9.42 -7.03
N ASN A 38 -1.77 10.56 -6.78
CA ASN A 38 -2.95 10.99 -7.54
C ASN A 38 -2.61 11.36 -8.99
N LYS A 39 -1.36 11.70 -9.26
CA LYS A 39 -0.87 11.99 -10.62
C LYS A 39 -0.39 10.75 -11.37
N ARG A 40 -0.52 9.57 -10.78
CA ARG A 40 -0.10 8.33 -11.44
C ARG A 40 -0.87 8.10 -12.73
N ASP A 41 -0.27 7.32 -13.61
CA ASP A 41 -0.94 6.88 -14.83
C ASP A 41 -2.09 5.95 -14.46
N LEU A 42 -3.32 6.41 -14.63
CA LEU A 42 -4.53 5.65 -14.28
C LEU A 42 -4.78 4.46 -15.20
N SER A 43 -4.10 4.39 -16.34
CA SER A 43 -4.16 3.22 -17.21
C SER A 43 -3.30 2.07 -16.70
N ALA A 44 -2.34 2.36 -15.81
CA ALA A 44 -1.52 1.35 -15.17
C ALA A 44 -2.21 0.91 -13.87
N VAL A 45 -2.78 -0.28 -13.89
CA VAL A 45 -3.54 -0.83 -12.76
C VAL A 45 -2.70 -1.89 -12.05
N PRO A 46 -2.43 -1.73 -10.72
CA PRO A 46 -1.65 -2.72 -10.00
C PRO A 46 -2.50 -3.91 -9.58
N ASP A 47 -1.81 -4.94 -9.08
CA ASP A 47 -2.44 -6.11 -8.47
C ASP A 47 -2.71 -5.89 -6.99
N ILE A 48 -2.00 -4.96 -6.35
CA ILE A 48 -2.16 -4.63 -4.94
C ILE A 48 -1.63 -3.23 -4.64
N PHE A 49 -2.26 -2.55 -3.68
CA PHE A 49 -1.77 -1.29 -3.13
C PHE A 49 -1.23 -1.50 -1.71
N ILE A 50 -0.10 -0.87 -1.39
CA ILE A 50 0.43 -0.79 -0.03
C ILE A 50 0.51 0.69 0.34
N LEU A 51 -0.23 1.09 1.36
CA LEU A 51 -0.40 2.50 1.73
C LEU A 51 0.01 2.74 3.17
N ASP A 52 0.85 3.75 3.41
CA ASP A 52 1.12 4.26 4.75
C ASP A 52 -0.04 5.15 5.19
N VAL A 53 -0.35 5.16 6.48
CA VAL A 53 -1.41 6.01 7.04
C VAL A 53 -0.98 7.47 7.11
N MET A 54 0.21 7.73 7.64
CA MET A 54 0.69 9.09 7.88
C MET A 54 1.53 9.58 6.72
N LEU A 55 0.96 10.48 5.93
CA LEU A 55 1.60 11.06 4.76
C LEU A 55 1.69 12.58 4.94
N PRO A 56 2.69 13.26 4.30
CA PRO A 56 2.86 14.70 4.51
C PRO A 56 1.68 15.53 4.03
N ASP A 57 0.92 15.04 3.07
CA ASP A 57 -0.18 15.77 2.45
C ASP A 57 -1.52 15.03 2.50
N GLY A 58 -1.65 14.06 3.42
CA GLY A 58 -2.92 13.37 3.57
C GLY A 58 -2.82 12.11 4.42
N SER A 59 -3.81 11.24 4.27
CA SER A 59 -3.90 9.99 5.01
C SER A 59 -4.10 8.81 4.06
N GLY A 60 -3.36 7.73 4.31
CA GLY A 60 -3.52 6.50 3.55
C GLY A 60 -4.89 5.85 3.73
N THR A 61 -5.57 6.10 4.85
CA THR A 61 -6.94 5.60 5.05
C THR A 61 -7.93 6.28 4.12
N ASP A 62 -7.76 7.59 3.90
CA ASP A 62 -8.59 8.33 2.94
C ASP A 62 -8.33 7.87 1.51
N VAL A 63 -7.06 7.65 1.17
CA VAL A 63 -6.70 7.12 -0.15
C VAL A 63 -7.31 5.73 -0.35
N CYS A 64 -7.22 4.87 0.66
CA CYS A 64 -7.82 3.54 0.62
C CYS A 64 -9.32 3.60 0.34
N ASN A 65 -10.04 4.44 1.08
CA ASN A 65 -11.48 4.58 0.90
C ASN A 65 -11.82 5.09 -0.49
N GLN A 66 -11.06 6.04 -1.01
CA GLN A 66 -11.26 6.54 -2.37
C GLN A 66 -11.05 5.44 -3.40
N LEU A 67 -10.00 4.64 -3.27
CA LEU A 67 -9.74 3.52 -4.16
C LEU A 67 -10.87 2.49 -4.14
N LYS A 68 -11.42 2.22 -2.96
CA LYS A 68 -12.51 1.25 -2.81
C LYS A 68 -13.85 1.77 -3.33
N GLU A 69 -14.02 3.08 -3.44
CA GLU A 69 -15.23 3.68 -4.01
C GLU A 69 -15.20 3.74 -5.54
N GLU A 70 -14.01 3.77 -6.14
CA GLU A 70 -13.86 3.85 -7.59
C GLU A 70 -13.98 2.45 -8.22
N SER A 71 -14.78 2.32 -9.27
CA SER A 71 -15.02 1.03 -9.91
C SER A 71 -13.76 0.41 -10.50
N ALA A 72 -12.83 1.24 -10.98
CA ALA A 72 -11.58 0.75 -11.58
C ALA A 72 -10.65 0.09 -10.56
N THR A 73 -10.75 0.45 -9.28
CA THR A 73 -9.81 0.01 -8.24
C THR A 73 -10.48 -0.72 -7.08
N SER A 74 -11.81 -0.73 -7.00
CA SER A 74 -12.54 -1.29 -5.86
C SER A 74 -12.25 -2.78 -5.62
N GLY A 75 -11.92 -3.53 -6.66
CA GLY A 75 -11.60 -4.96 -6.55
C GLY A 75 -10.13 -5.25 -6.26
N ILE A 76 -9.28 -4.22 -6.17
CA ILE A 76 -7.85 -4.42 -5.95
C ILE A 76 -7.59 -4.43 -4.44
N PRO A 77 -6.89 -5.45 -3.90
CA PRO A 77 -6.59 -5.49 -2.48
C PRO A 77 -5.69 -4.34 -2.04
N VAL A 78 -5.90 -3.88 -0.81
CA VAL A 78 -5.14 -2.80 -0.19
C VAL A 78 -4.60 -3.27 1.16
N ILE A 79 -3.30 -3.09 1.36
CA ILE A 79 -2.63 -3.29 2.64
C ILE A 79 -2.31 -1.91 3.22
N ILE A 80 -2.67 -1.69 4.48
CA ILE A 80 -2.29 -0.49 5.22
C ILE A 80 -1.09 -0.81 6.10
N ILE A 81 -0.06 0.03 6.03
CA ILE A 81 1.10 -0.03 6.93
C ILE A 81 1.06 1.18 7.85
N SER A 82 1.22 0.96 9.17
CA SER A 82 1.19 2.06 10.12
C SER A 82 2.10 1.83 11.31
N ALA A 83 2.79 2.90 11.72
CA ALA A 83 3.54 2.94 12.97
C ALA A 83 2.63 3.17 14.18
N HIS A 84 1.41 3.66 13.95
CA HIS A 84 0.49 3.98 15.03
C HIS A 84 -0.38 2.78 15.38
N ALA A 85 -0.42 2.52 16.65
CA ALA A 85 -0.59 1.23 17.23
C ALA A 85 -2.01 0.73 17.43
N LYS A 86 -3.02 1.32 16.81
CA LYS A 86 -4.37 0.77 16.97
C LYS A 86 -4.88 0.27 15.63
N ALA A 87 -4.43 -0.94 15.28
CA ALA A 87 -4.90 -1.63 14.10
C ALA A 87 -6.42 -1.61 13.98
N GLU A 88 -7.13 -1.83 15.08
CA GLU A 88 -8.59 -1.79 15.10
C GLU A 88 -9.15 -0.45 14.65
N HIS A 89 -8.54 0.64 15.10
CA HIS A 89 -8.99 1.98 14.71
C HIS A 89 -8.76 2.24 13.21
N VAL A 90 -7.63 1.81 12.71
CA VAL A 90 -7.31 1.96 11.29
C VAL A 90 -8.22 1.09 10.43
N ILE A 91 -8.41 -0.18 10.81
CA ILE A 91 -9.29 -1.11 10.11
C ILE A 91 -10.73 -0.60 10.08
N ASN A 92 -11.19 0.00 11.18
CA ASN A 92 -12.56 0.55 11.27
C ASN A 92 -12.72 1.84 10.47
N SER A 93 -11.62 2.56 10.17
CA SER A 93 -11.67 3.84 9.45
C SER A 93 -11.57 3.70 7.94
N CYS A 94 -11.21 2.52 7.44
CA CYS A 94 -11.09 2.27 6.00
C CYS A 94 -11.39 0.80 5.67
N LYS A 95 -11.58 0.54 4.37
CA LYS A 95 -11.94 -0.79 3.86
C LYS A 95 -10.71 -1.57 3.39
N ALA A 96 -9.59 -1.43 4.06
CA ALA A 96 -8.38 -2.17 3.72
C ALA A 96 -8.57 -3.67 3.91
N ASP A 97 -7.89 -4.44 3.09
CA ASP A 97 -7.99 -5.91 3.13
C ASP A 97 -7.05 -6.50 4.18
N GLU A 98 -5.97 -5.78 4.51
CA GLU A 98 -4.98 -6.25 5.49
C GLU A 98 -4.28 -5.05 6.12
N PHE A 99 -3.68 -5.29 7.29
CA PHE A 99 -2.97 -4.29 8.07
C PHE A 99 -1.61 -4.83 8.52
N ILE A 100 -0.57 -3.99 8.43
CA ILE A 100 0.78 -4.32 8.91
C ILE A 100 1.28 -3.21 9.82
N SER A 101 1.73 -3.57 11.02
CA SER A 101 2.32 -2.63 11.97
C SER A 101 3.79 -2.39 11.66
N LYS A 102 4.26 -1.16 11.82
CA LYS A 102 5.68 -0.83 11.81
C LYS A 102 6.27 -0.95 13.22
N PRO A 103 7.48 -1.44 13.38
CA PRO A 103 8.34 -2.02 12.35
C PRO A 103 7.82 -3.38 11.91
N PHE A 104 7.98 -3.71 10.63
CA PHE A 104 7.48 -4.96 10.07
C PHE A 104 8.61 -5.90 9.67
N ASP A 105 8.29 -7.18 9.60
CA ASP A 105 9.14 -8.21 9.03
C ASP A 105 8.78 -8.36 7.55
N ILE A 106 9.77 -8.37 6.67
CA ILE A 106 9.53 -8.50 5.23
C ILE A 106 8.83 -9.81 4.89
N ASP A 107 9.12 -10.89 5.62
CA ASP A 107 8.46 -12.17 5.38
C ASP A 107 6.96 -12.09 5.65
N ASP A 108 6.55 -11.33 6.68
CA ASP A 108 5.14 -11.11 6.97
C ASP A 108 4.46 -10.31 5.85
N VAL A 109 5.13 -9.30 5.33
CA VAL A 109 4.64 -8.52 4.19
C VAL A 109 4.44 -9.42 2.98
N LEU A 110 5.43 -10.26 2.66
CA LEU A 110 5.37 -11.17 1.51
C LEU A 110 4.22 -12.17 1.64
N VAL A 111 4.03 -12.75 2.82
CA VAL A 111 2.93 -13.69 3.06
C VAL A 111 1.57 -13.01 2.84
N LYS A 112 1.39 -11.81 3.36
CA LYS A 112 0.14 -11.08 3.21
C LYS A 112 -0.13 -10.70 1.75
N ILE A 113 0.91 -10.27 1.02
CA ILE A 113 0.78 -9.98 -0.41
C ILE A 113 0.35 -11.25 -1.17
N GLU A 114 1.05 -12.35 -0.96
CA GLU A 114 0.75 -13.61 -1.65
C GLU A 114 -0.68 -14.09 -1.39
N ASN A 115 -1.15 -13.94 -0.16
CA ASN A 115 -2.50 -14.35 0.20
C ASN A 115 -3.58 -13.52 -0.49
N LEU A 116 -3.31 -12.25 -0.79
CA LEU A 116 -4.29 -11.35 -1.38
C LEU A 116 -4.31 -11.38 -2.91
N ILE A 117 -3.19 -11.69 -3.56
CA ILE A 117 -3.07 -11.60 -5.02
C ILE A 117 -3.00 -12.95 -5.74
N ARG A 118 -3.39 -13.98 -5.09
CA ARG A 118 -3.46 -15.32 -5.71
C ARG A 118 -4.39 -15.37 -6.90
#